data_892b6bfbfb5c6562d5d62f862d5ef858
#
_entry.id   892b6bfbfb5c6562d5d62f862d5ef858
#
_cell.length_a   1.000
_cell.length_b   1.000
_cell.length_c   1.000
_cell.angle_alpha   90.00
_cell.angle_beta   90.00
_cell.angle_gamma   90.00
#
_symmetry.space_group_name_H-M   'P 1'
#
loop_
_entity.id
_entity.type
_entity.pdbx_description
1 polymer ?
#
loop_
_entity_poly.entity_id
_entity_poly.type
_entity_poly.pdbx_seq_one_letter_code
_entity_poly.pdbx_strand_id
1 'polypeptide(L)'
;MKKIILILIAIIFSSNAYAHSTKNINFDTQANCTKKRSMLKGISKLNNYKGGELIKFNSYTGLDIRTVIIDGHKKNPIEITGYLQLPKGTDKVPIVIWTHSSGGPGIYLWNDWTYHAHKRLLEEGIGVMFIDNFCPRGAREVWRDQSRVPLINGAIDGMMALKLLKSHPRSNGKFGTTGHSRGGTNSLYMAEVKFTSLFLDGTKGFDAILSEAAECHQAGFFAEPELTTNTKLLYVHGDSDDYTLAKPCEEHVKKIKAKPGQVKIDIKEGWYHEWHMNRTPYRIGAAMTSGKCPEFFVDNEGLMTGNEWPELIINKYKAWPAIEDFYESAQTEPRKTWKKLFKIMKKEKCLEKGVTIGGYHRDEYMPQFINFFKENLL
;
A
#
# COMPACT_ATOMS: atom_id res chain seq x y z
N MET A 1 20.45 61.88 31.13
CA MET A 1 19.79 60.62 31.45
C MET A 1 18.94 60.23 30.25
N LYS A 2 19.46 59.38 29.38
CA LYS A 2 18.75 58.87 28.19
C LYS A 2 18.21 57.47 28.53
N LYS A 3 16.89 57.31 28.52
CA LYS A 3 16.21 56.01 28.69
C LYS A 3 16.29 55.25 27.39
N ILE A 4 16.96 54.09 27.38
CA ILE A 4 16.98 53.16 26.28
C ILE A 4 15.76 52.26 26.47
N ILE A 5 14.82 52.32 25.53
CA ILE A 5 13.69 51.44 25.46
C ILE A 5 14.13 50.21 24.64
N LEU A 6 14.28 49.06 25.29
CA LEU A 6 14.47 47.78 24.60
C LEU A 6 13.08 47.29 24.11
N ILE A 7 12.92 47.30 22.80
CA ILE A 7 11.79 46.63 22.15
C ILE A 7 12.15 45.18 21.96
N LEU A 8 11.59 44.30 22.77
CA LEU A 8 11.62 42.86 22.55
C LEU A 8 10.65 42.53 21.40
N ILE A 9 11.18 42.24 20.23
CA ILE A 9 10.41 41.65 19.14
C ILE A 9 10.29 40.15 19.45
N ALA A 10 9.15 39.77 20.00
CA ALA A 10 8.74 38.37 20.11
C ALA A 10 8.41 37.86 18.71
N ILE A 11 9.35 37.16 18.08
CA ILE A 11 9.06 36.37 16.86
C ILE A 11 8.21 35.19 17.29
N ILE A 12 6.90 35.32 17.11
CA ILE A 12 5.94 34.22 17.24
C ILE A 12 6.16 33.35 16.01
N PHE A 13 6.95 32.29 16.15
CA PHE A 13 6.89 31.18 15.23
C PHE A 13 5.51 30.53 15.39
N SER A 14 4.57 30.91 14.54
CA SER A 14 3.35 30.15 14.35
C SER A 14 3.74 28.82 13.71
N SER A 15 3.99 27.82 14.55
CA SER A 15 3.93 26.43 14.13
C SER A 15 2.52 26.16 13.62
N ASN A 16 2.33 26.25 12.32
CA ASN A 16 1.15 25.70 11.66
C ASN A 16 1.16 24.18 11.86
N ALA A 17 0.85 23.75 13.06
CA ALA A 17 0.35 22.41 13.31
C ALA A 17 -0.96 22.34 12.54
N TYR A 18 -0.94 21.74 11.35
CA TYR A 18 -2.17 21.32 10.68
C TYR A 18 -2.89 20.33 11.59
N ALA A 19 -3.67 20.87 12.52
CA ALA A 19 -4.63 20.12 13.28
C ALA A 19 -5.64 19.55 12.28
N HIS A 20 -5.52 18.27 11.98
CA HIS A 20 -6.53 17.56 11.22
C HIS A 20 -7.87 17.70 11.96
N SER A 21 -8.72 18.58 11.47
CA SER A 21 -10.12 18.66 11.89
C SER A 21 -10.78 17.30 11.65
N THR A 22 -10.88 16.51 12.69
CA THR A 22 -11.59 15.23 12.72
C THR A 22 -13.08 15.50 12.84
N LYS A 23 -13.70 16.19 11.88
CA LYS A 23 -15.15 16.10 11.74
C LYS A 23 -15.49 14.66 11.39
N ASN A 24 -16.36 14.04 12.17
CA ASN A 24 -16.92 12.72 11.90
C ASN A 24 -17.49 12.67 10.49
N ILE A 25 -16.69 12.19 9.54
CA ILE A 25 -17.12 11.99 8.18
C ILE A 25 -17.67 10.56 8.13
N ASN A 26 -18.97 10.46 7.91
CA ASN A 26 -19.61 9.16 7.70
C ASN A 26 -19.12 8.60 6.36
N PHE A 27 -18.22 7.60 6.40
CA PHE A 27 -17.55 7.01 5.24
C PHE A 27 -18.29 5.77 4.70
N ASP A 28 -19.51 5.52 5.16
CA ASP A 28 -20.20 4.25 4.92
C ASP A 28 -20.89 4.14 3.56
N THR A 29 -20.83 5.14 2.70
CA THR A 29 -21.50 5.08 1.39
C THR A 29 -20.55 5.40 0.24
N GLN A 30 -20.55 4.54 -0.76
CA GLN A 30 -19.90 4.70 -2.06
C GLN A 30 -20.26 6.04 -2.76
N ALA A 31 -21.46 6.56 -2.49
CA ALA A 31 -21.95 7.84 -2.99
C ALA A 31 -21.13 9.06 -2.53
N ASN A 32 -20.43 8.98 -1.40
CA ASN A 32 -19.62 10.07 -0.85
C ASN A 32 -18.28 10.26 -1.56
N CYS A 33 -17.80 9.25 -2.27
CA CYS A 33 -16.54 9.32 -3.00
C CYS A 33 -16.67 10.01 -4.36
N THR A 34 -17.75 9.77 -5.08
CA THR A 34 -17.91 10.15 -6.49
C THR A 34 -18.10 11.63 -6.74
N LYS A 35 -18.57 12.43 -5.79
CA LYS A 35 -19.04 13.80 -6.07
C LYS A 35 -18.15 14.94 -5.59
N LYS A 36 -17.37 14.85 -4.52
CA LYS A 36 -16.60 16.01 -4.00
C LYS A 36 -15.26 15.70 -3.30
N ARG A 37 -14.88 14.43 -3.10
CA ARG A 37 -13.83 14.06 -2.16
C ARG A 37 -12.78 13.06 -2.66
N SER A 38 -12.76 12.71 -3.93
CA SER A 38 -11.61 11.99 -4.48
C SER A 38 -10.39 12.89 -4.30
N MET A 39 -9.46 12.44 -3.45
CA MET A 39 -8.23 13.19 -3.22
C MET A 39 -7.41 13.27 -4.50
N LEU A 40 -7.49 12.28 -5.38
CA LEU A 40 -6.87 12.31 -6.71
C LEU A 40 -7.42 13.43 -7.58
N LYS A 41 -8.71 13.78 -7.46
CA LYS A 41 -9.27 14.97 -8.13
C LYS A 41 -8.68 16.27 -7.59
N GLY A 42 -8.26 16.30 -6.33
CA GLY A 42 -7.50 17.42 -5.75
C GLY A 42 -6.10 17.52 -6.33
N ILE A 43 -5.42 16.37 -6.53
CA ILE A 43 -4.09 16.29 -7.12
C ILE A 43 -4.06 16.91 -8.51
N SER A 44 -5.00 16.59 -9.38
CA SER A 44 -5.05 17.12 -10.75
C SER A 44 -5.15 18.64 -10.84
N LYS A 45 -5.56 19.30 -9.75
CA LYS A 45 -5.68 20.77 -9.68
C LYS A 45 -4.40 21.46 -9.18
N LEU A 46 -3.47 20.72 -8.60
CA LEU A 46 -2.22 21.27 -8.10
C LEU A 46 -1.24 21.52 -9.26
N ASN A 47 -0.56 22.68 -9.24
CA ASN A 47 0.41 23.03 -10.29
C ASN A 47 1.48 21.97 -10.50
N ASN A 48 1.86 21.27 -9.44
CA ASN A 48 2.91 20.24 -9.44
C ASN A 48 2.53 18.97 -10.18
N TYR A 49 1.23 18.74 -10.42
CA TYR A 49 0.68 17.55 -11.07
C TYR A 49 -0.09 17.90 -12.35
N LYS A 50 0.18 19.08 -12.94
CA LYS A 50 -0.45 19.45 -14.22
C LYS A 50 -0.06 18.51 -15.35
N GLY A 51 -1.03 18.19 -16.20
CA GLY A 51 -0.82 17.39 -17.40
C GLY A 51 -1.07 15.90 -17.22
N GLY A 52 -1.54 15.47 -16.04
CA GLY A 52 -2.05 14.13 -15.85
C GLY A 52 -3.56 14.03 -16.02
N GLU A 53 -4.06 12.83 -16.13
CA GLU A 53 -5.47 12.52 -16.34
C GLU A 53 -6.04 11.59 -15.26
N LEU A 54 -7.32 11.77 -14.96
CA LEU A 54 -8.08 10.87 -14.10
C LEU A 54 -8.67 9.75 -14.95
N ILE A 55 -8.27 8.52 -14.63
CA ILE A 55 -8.73 7.32 -15.33
C ILE A 55 -9.60 6.51 -14.37
N LYS A 56 -10.75 6.06 -14.84
CA LYS A 56 -11.63 5.14 -14.11
C LYS A 56 -11.51 3.76 -14.72
N PHE A 57 -11.49 2.75 -13.87
CA PHE A 57 -11.44 1.36 -14.31
C PHE A 57 -12.16 0.44 -13.33
N ASN A 58 -12.62 -0.69 -13.85
CA ASN A 58 -13.29 -1.70 -13.06
C ASN A 58 -12.28 -2.51 -12.24
N SER A 59 -12.63 -2.76 -11.00
CA SER A 59 -11.89 -3.59 -10.06
C SER A 59 -12.86 -4.37 -9.17
N TYR A 60 -12.35 -4.97 -8.09
CA TYR A 60 -13.11 -5.83 -7.21
C TYR A 60 -12.68 -5.64 -5.76
N THR A 61 -13.55 -6.05 -4.82
CA THR A 61 -13.21 -6.09 -3.40
C THR A 61 -13.06 -7.54 -2.96
N GLY A 62 -11.87 -7.92 -2.46
CA GLY A 62 -11.57 -9.22 -1.86
C GLY A 62 -11.22 -9.08 -0.39
N LEU A 63 -11.25 -10.19 0.35
CA LEU A 63 -10.75 -10.25 1.73
C LEU A 63 -9.27 -10.67 1.76
N ASP A 64 -8.93 -11.72 1.04
CA ASP A 64 -7.65 -12.43 1.06
C ASP A 64 -7.34 -13.05 -0.32
N ILE A 65 -6.22 -13.76 -0.41
CA ILE A 65 -5.80 -14.45 -1.63
C ILE A 65 -6.81 -15.52 -2.05
N ARG A 66 -7.38 -16.29 -1.10
CA ARG A 66 -8.38 -17.31 -1.44
C ARG A 66 -9.59 -16.71 -2.15
N THR A 67 -10.08 -15.56 -1.68
CA THR A 67 -11.19 -14.87 -2.34
C THR A 67 -10.89 -14.59 -3.81
N VAL A 68 -9.62 -14.36 -4.15
CA VAL A 68 -9.19 -14.15 -5.55
C VAL A 68 -9.07 -15.47 -6.29
N ILE A 69 -8.44 -16.50 -5.73
CA ILE A 69 -8.24 -17.82 -6.33
C ILE A 69 -9.56 -18.44 -6.81
N ILE A 70 -10.59 -18.35 -5.98
CA ILE A 70 -11.91 -18.94 -6.29
C ILE A 70 -12.85 -17.95 -7.00
N ASP A 71 -12.33 -16.89 -7.58
CA ASP A 71 -13.09 -15.84 -8.26
C ASP A 71 -14.18 -15.16 -7.38
N GLY A 72 -14.11 -15.34 -6.07
CA GLY A 72 -15.08 -14.77 -5.13
C GLY A 72 -15.07 -13.23 -5.11
N HIS A 73 -13.94 -12.61 -5.41
CA HIS A 73 -13.81 -11.16 -5.55
C HIS A 73 -14.71 -10.61 -6.67
N LYS A 74 -14.97 -11.37 -7.73
CA LYS A 74 -15.84 -10.97 -8.85
C LYS A 74 -17.30 -10.73 -8.42
N LYS A 75 -17.70 -11.25 -7.25
CA LYS A 75 -19.02 -10.97 -6.65
C LYS A 75 -19.12 -9.56 -6.07
N ASN A 76 -17.99 -8.85 -5.90
CA ASN A 76 -17.91 -7.54 -5.28
C ASN A 76 -17.24 -6.52 -6.22
N PRO A 77 -17.87 -6.21 -7.39
CA PRO A 77 -17.30 -5.26 -8.35
C PRO A 77 -17.29 -3.84 -7.78
N ILE A 78 -16.28 -3.05 -8.20
CA ILE A 78 -16.12 -1.67 -7.80
C ILE A 78 -15.43 -0.87 -8.90
N GLU A 79 -15.76 0.41 -9.06
CA GLU A 79 -15.04 1.31 -9.94
C GLU A 79 -13.95 2.05 -9.15
N ILE A 80 -12.70 1.96 -9.61
CA ILE A 80 -11.54 2.62 -9.02
C ILE A 80 -11.15 3.82 -9.88
N THR A 81 -10.59 4.84 -9.24
CA THR A 81 -9.98 5.98 -9.93
C THR A 81 -8.47 5.94 -9.77
N GLY A 82 -7.75 6.11 -10.87
CA GLY A 82 -6.32 6.37 -10.91
C GLY A 82 -6.04 7.76 -11.47
N TYR A 83 -4.87 8.30 -11.15
CA TYR A 83 -4.33 9.52 -11.74
C TYR A 83 -3.03 9.15 -12.47
N LEU A 84 -3.08 9.18 -13.81
CA LEU A 84 -1.95 8.89 -14.67
C LEU A 84 -1.28 10.19 -15.10
N GLN A 85 0.03 10.26 -14.90
CA GLN A 85 0.85 11.32 -15.48
C GLN A 85 2.01 10.71 -16.27
N LEU A 86 2.18 11.16 -17.50
CA LEU A 86 3.22 10.71 -18.39
C LEU A 86 4.23 11.83 -18.65
N PRO A 87 5.48 11.50 -18.96
CA PRO A 87 6.45 12.47 -19.45
C PRO A 87 5.91 13.24 -20.66
N LYS A 88 6.40 14.46 -20.85
CA LYS A 88 6.03 15.28 -22.02
C LYS A 88 6.44 14.56 -23.31
N GLY A 89 5.72 14.82 -24.39
CA GLY A 89 5.97 14.23 -25.71
C GLY A 89 4.95 13.15 -26.07
N THR A 90 5.22 12.42 -27.13
CA THR A 90 4.35 11.39 -27.73
C THR A 90 4.92 10.00 -27.66
N ASP A 91 6.16 9.85 -27.20
CA ASP A 91 6.85 8.56 -27.15
C ASP A 91 6.17 7.60 -26.18
N LYS A 92 6.30 6.32 -26.48
CA LYS A 92 5.91 5.26 -25.56
C LYS A 92 6.91 5.16 -24.42
N VAL A 93 6.40 5.09 -23.19
CA VAL A 93 7.19 5.11 -21.98
C VAL A 93 6.81 3.94 -21.04
N PRO A 94 7.72 3.50 -20.16
CA PRO A 94 7.35 2.60 -19.09
C PRO A 94 6.48 3.34 -18.06
N ILE A 95 5.68 2.59 -17.29
CA ILE A 95 4.76 3.18 -16.31
C ILE A 95 4.91 2.47 -14.96
N VAL A 96 5.07 3.26 -13.89
CA VAL A 96 5.06 2.78 -12.50
C VAL A 96 3.68 3.00 -11.90
N ILE A 97 3.07 1.94 -11.40
CA ILE A 97 1.82 1.99 -10.64
C ILE A 97 2.17 2.15 -9.17
N TRP A 98 1.64 3.19 -8.54
CA TRP A 98 1.91 3.51 -7.15
C TRP A 98 0.68 3.28 -6.29
N THR A 99 0.78 2.36 -5.34
CA THR A 99 -0.25 2.07 -4.34
C THR A 99 0.07 2.78 -3.03
N HIS A 100 -0.92 3.46 -2.46
CA HIS A 100 -0.72 4.28 -1.26
C HIS A 100 -0.66 3.46 0.04
N SER A 101 -0.07 4.05 1.08
CA SER A 101 -0.05 3.52 2.44
C SER A 101 -1.40 3.62 3.14
N SER A 102 -1.46 3.28 4.43
CA SER A 102 -2.66 3.41 5.28
C SER A 102 -3.16 4.85 5.44
N GLY A 103 -2.34 5.85 5.11
CA GLY A 103 -2.73 7.26 5.02
C GLY A 103 -3.65 7.59 3.86
N GLY A 104 -3.79 6.68 2.91
CA GLY A 104 -4.62 6.85 1.73
C GLY A 104 -4.01 7.79 0.68
N PRO A 105 -4.77 8.14 -0.38
CA PRO A 105 -4.27 8.99 -1.46
C PRO A 105 -3.83 10.39 -1.02
N GLY A 106 -4.15 10.78 0.21
CA GLY A 106 -3.64 12.00 0.81
C GLY A 106 -2.13 12.09 0.87
N ILE A 107 -1.46 10.96 1.00
CA ILE A 107 0.01 10.89 1.01
C ILE A 107 0.62 11.47 -0.27
N TYR A 108 -0.06 11.35 -1.42
CA TYR A 108 0.41 11.92 -2.68
C TYR A 108 0.38 13.46 -2.70
N LEU A 109 -0.43 14.06 -1.82
CA LEU A 109 -0.58 15.52 -1.72
C LEU A 109 0.30 16.14 -0.65
N TRP A 110 0.50 15.41 0.46
CA TRP A 110 1.13 15.98 1.66
C TRP A 110 2.51 15.42 1.94
N ASN A 111 2.87 14.31 1.30
CA ASN A 111 4.17 13.73 1.46
C ASN A 111 5.12 14.31 0.41
N ASP A 112 6.04 15.12 0.88
CA ASP A 112 7.10 15.72 0.08
C ASP A 112 7.93 14.67 -0.68
N TRP A 113 8.17 13.51 -0.06
CA TRP A 113 8.80 12.34 -0.70
C TRP A 113 8.09 11.93 -1.98
N THR A 114 6.78 11.63 -1.88
CA THR A 114 6.01 11.13 -3.02
C THR A 114 6.00 12.12 -4.17
N TYR A 115 5.90 13.41 -3.87
CA TYR A 115 5.98 14.47 -4.86
C TYR A 115 7.34 14.50 -5.58
N HIS A 116 8.43 14.49 -4.83
CA HIS A 116 9.78 14.55 -5.40
C HIS A 116 10.11 13.27 -6.19
N ALA A 117 9.79 12.09 -5.67
CA ALA A 117 10.02 10.82 -6.35
C ALA A 117 9.20 10.72 -7.65
N HIS A 118 7.92 11.12 -7.62
CA HIS A 118 7.09 11.20 -8.82
C HIS A 118 7.69 12.13 -9.88
N LYS A 119 8.08 13.36 -9.49
CA LYS A 119 8.71 14.32 -10.39
C LYS A 119 9.98 13.75 -11.03
N ARG A 120 10.84 13.11 -10.23
CA ARG A 120 12.08 12.50 -10.70
C ARG A 120 11.81 11.35 -11.68
N LEU A 121 10.82 10.48 -11.43
CA LEU A 121 10.45 9.44 -12.38
C LEU A 121 10.03 10.03 -13.74
N LEU A 122 9.22 11.09 -13.75
CA LEU A 122 8.83 11.77 -14.98
C LEU A 122 10.03 12.40 -15.72
N GLU A 123 10.98 12.99 -15.00
CA GLU A 123 12.22 13.57 -15.55
C GLU A 123 13.08 12.48 -16.20
N GLU A 124 13.07 11.25 -15.67
CA GLU A 124 13.75 10.10 -16.22
C GLU A 124 12.97 9.40 -17.35
N GLY A 125 11.85 9.94 -17.79
CA GLY A 125 11.05 9.35 -18.88
C GLY A 125 10.11 8.25 -18.45
N ILE A 126 9.83 8.09 -17.16
CA ILE A 126 8.97 7.05 -16.60
C ILE A 126 7.63 7.66 -16.18
N GLY A 127 6.52 7.16 -16.73
CA GLY A 127 5.17 7.54 -16.33
C GLY A 127 4.79 7.00 -14.95
N VAL A 128 3.85 7.67 -14.27
CA VAL A 128 3.38 7.24 -12.94
C VAL A 128 1.87 7.25 -12.89
N MET A 129 1.28 6.18 -12.37
CA MET A 129 -0.16 6.08 -12.07
C MET A 129 -0.38 5.91 -10.58
N PHE A 130 -0.95 6.91 -9.94
CA PHE A 130 -1.45 6.83 -8.56
C PHE A 130 -2.84 6.21 -8.54
N ILE A 131 -3.12 5.33 -7.57
CA ILE A 131 -4.42 4.66 -7.42
C ILE A 131 -5.09 5.09 -6.12
N ASP A 132 -6.41 5.27 -6.12
CA ASP A 132 -7.22 5.45 -4.91
C ASP A 132 -7.95 4.17 -4.55
N ASN A 133 -7.34 3.37 -3.68
CA ASN A 133 -7.93 2.10 -3.19
C ASN A 133 -9.03 2.30 -2.15
N PHE A 134 -9.10 3.46 -1.49
CA PHE A 134 -9.92 3.65 -0.30
C PHE A 134 -11.24 4.34 -0.55
N CYS A 135 -11.20 5.42 -1.30
CA CYS A 135 -12.38 6.25 -1.48
C CYS A 135 -13.58 5.46 -2.03
N PRO A 136 -13.44 4.61 -3.07
CA PRO A 136 -14.54 3.78 -3.55
C PRO A 136 -15.07 2.80 -2.49
N ARG A 137 -14.25 2.41 -1.52
CA ARG A 137 -14.62 1.51 -0.42
C ARG A 137 -15.09 2.27 0.84
N GLY A 138 -15.40 3.58 0.71
CA GLY A 138 -15.91 4.40 1.79
C GLY A 138 -14.88 4.73 2.88
N ALA A 139 -13.59 4.72 2.56
CA ALA A 139 -12.53 5.13 3.45
C ALA A 139 -11.70 6.26 2.83
N ARG A 140 -11.15 7.13 3.67
CA ARG A 140 -10.18 8.15 3.28
C ARG A 140 -8.77 7.76 3.71
N GLU A 141 -8.69 7.16 4.87
CA GLU A 141 -7.52 6.64 5.52
C GLU A 141 -7.91 5.41 6.34
N VAL A 142 -6.95 4.55 6.67
CA VAL A 142 -7.21 3.39 7.54
C VAL A 142 -6.18 3.23 8.67
N TRP A 143 -5.19 4.11 8.80
CA TRP A 143 -4.14 4.00 9.82
C TRP A 143 -4.68 4.03 11.26
N ARG A 144 -5.85 4.63 11.50
CA ARG A 144 -6.57 4.60 12.77
C ARG A 144 -7.47 3.39 12.93
N ASP A 145 -7.93 2.81 11.83
CA ASP A 145 -8.84 1.68 11.82
C ASP A 145 -8.62 0.83 10.56
N GLN A 146 -7.66 -0.08 10.63
CA GLN A 146 -7.28 -0.98 9.55
C GLN A 146 -8.43 -1.95 9.16
N SER A 147 -9.49 -2.06 9.99
CA SER A 147 -10.65 -2.91 9.71
C SER A 147 -11.54 -2.41 8.57
N ARG A 148 -11.29 -1.22 8.04
CA ARG A 148 -12.16 -0.60 7.01
C ARG A 148 -11.97 -1.20 5.62
N VAL A 149 -10.74 -1.51 5.26
CA VAL A 149 -10.42 -2.06 3.93
C VAL A 149 -9.42 -3.21 4.12
N PRO A 150 -9.71 -4.41 3.64
CA PRO A 150 -8.76 -5.52 3.64
C PRO A 150 -7.48 -5.19 2.88
N LEU A 151 -6.35 -5.79 3.31
CA LEU A 151 -5.01 -5.47 2.78
C LEU A 151 -4.91 -5.71 1.27
N ILE A 152 -5.39 -6.83 0.79
CA ILE A 152 -5.24 -7.30 -0.59
C ILE A 152 -5.86 -6.36 -1.66
N ASN A 153 -6.80 -5.48 -1.27
CA ASN A 153 -7.53 -4.67 -2.24
C ASN A 153 -6.65 -3.74 -3.06
N GLY A 154 -5.55 -3.25 -2.49
CA GLY A 154 -4.60 -2.44 -3.26
C GLY A 154 -3.86 -3.25 -4.32
N ALA A 155 -3.58 -4.52 -4.06
CA ALA A 155 -2.98 -5.42 -5.04
C ALA A 155 -3.97 -5.79 -6.16
N ILE A 156 -5.23 -6.09 -5.83
CA ILE A 156 -6.29 -6.31 -6.83
C ILE A 156 -6.41 -5.09 -7.76
N ASP A 157 -6.50 -3.90 -7.17
CA ASP A 157 -6.61 -2.65 -7.95
C ASP A 157 -5.36 -2.39 -8.78
N GLY A 158 -4.16 -2.69 -8.26
CA GLY A 158 -2.89 -2.60 -8.98
C GLY A 158 -2.84 -3.53 -10.19
N MET A 159 -3.31 -4.78 -10.06
CA MET A 159 -3.40 -5.73 -11.17
C MET A 159 -4.41 -5.28 -12.24
N MET A 160 -5.56 -4.74 -11.82
CA MET A 160 -6.56 -4.22 -12.77
C MET A 160 -6.05 -2.97 -13.49
N ALA A 161 -5.30 -2.10 -12.81
CA ALA A 161 -4.62 -0.97 -13.41
C ALA A 161 -3.54 -1.42 -14.42
N LEU A 162 -2.74 -2.44 -14.08
CA LEU A 162 -1.77 -3.02 -15.00
C LEU A 162 -2.46 -3.56 -16.26
N LYS A 163 -3.57 -4.29 -16.10
CA LYS A 163 -4.35 -4.81 -17.22
C LYS A 163 -4.84 -3.69 -18.15
N LEU A 164 -5.34 -2.60 -17.57
CA LEU A 164 -5.74 -1.40 -18.32
C LEU A 164 -4.56 -0.78 -19.08
N LEU A 165 -3.44 -0.55 -18.37
CA LEU A 165 -2.28 0.17 -18.92
C LEU A 165 -1.51 -0.63 -19.99
N LYS A 166 -1.64 -1.96 -20.02
CA LYS A 166 -1.09 -2.78 -21.10
C LYS A 166 -1.63 -2.39 -22.48
N SER A 167 -2.85 -1.87 -22.56
CA SER A 167 -3.46 -1.37 -23.81
C SER A 167 -3.31 0.14 -24.00
N HIS A 168 -2.65 0.85 -23.08
CA HIS A 168 -2.51 2.30 -23.19
C HIS A 168 -1.60 2.68 -24.35
N PRO A 169 -2.00 3.61 -25.25
CA PRO A 169 -1.29 3.90 -26.50
C PRO A 169 0.14 4.42 -26.28
N ARG A 170 0.40 5.05 -25.15
CA ARG A 170 1.72 5.55 -24.75
C ARG A 170 2.52 4.60 -23.86
N SER A 171 2.05 3.38 -23.63
CA SER A 171 2.85 2.36 -22.92
C SER A 171 3.85 1.70 -23.85
N ASN A 172 5.08 1.52 -23.39
CA ASN A 172 6.10 0.71 -24.10
C ASN A 172 6.02 -0.79 -23.73
N GLY A 173 5.07 -1.18 -22.88
CA GLY A 173 4.87 -2.56 -22.42
C GLY A 173 5.73 -2.96 -21.21
N LYS A 174 6.54 -2.05 -20.64
CA LYS A 174 7.27 -2.28 -19.39
C LYS A 174 6.58 -1.56 -18.23
N PHE A 175 6.42 -2.27 -17.12
CA PHE A 175 5.68 -1.80 -15.97
C PHE A 175 6.43 -2.03 -14.66
N GLY A 176 6.42 -0.99 -13.81
CA GLY A 176 6.84 -1.10 -12.42
C GLY A 176 5.67 -0.94 -11.45
N THR A 177 5.88 -1.36 -10.22
CA THR A 177 4.99 -1.01 -9.10
C THR A 177 5.77 -0.67 -7.86
N THR A 178 5.21 0.20 -7.05
CA THR A 178 5.78 0.58 -5.75
C THR A 178 4.70 0.98 -4.75
N GLY A 179 5.08 1.02 -3.51
CA GLY A 179 4.31 1.56 -2.41
C GLY A 179 4.99 1.33 -1.08
N HIS A 180 4.61 2.14 -0.12
CA HIS A 180 5.13 2.11 1.24
C HIS A 180 4.09 1.52 2.19
N SER A 181 4.52 0.78 3.22
CA SER A 181 3.61 0.23 4.25
C SER A 181 2.58 -0.72 3.62
N ARG A 182 1.30 -0.46 3.77
CA ARG A 182 0.23 -1.18 3.06
C ARG A 182 0.46 -1.23 1.54
N GLY A 183 1.00 -0.17 0.95
CA GLY A 183 1.39 -0.14 -0.47
C GLY A 183 2.54 -1.10 -0.77
N GLY A 184 3.50 -1.22 0.13
CA GLY A 184 4.59 -2.21 0.05
C GLY A 184 4.06 -3.64 0.11
N THR A 185 3.12 -3.93 1.02
CA THR A 185 2.40 -5.22 1.06
C THR A 185 1.71 -5.53 -0.26
N ASN A 186 1.02 -4.52 -0.85
CA ASN A 186 0.38 -4.70 -2.14
C ASN A 186 1.38 -5.02 -3.25
N SER A 187 2.56 -4.40 -3.22
CA SER A 187 3.65 -4.67 -4.17
C SER A 187 4.17 -6.09 -4.07
N LEU A 188 4.27 -6.65 -2.84
CA LEU A 188 4.67 -8.05 -2.64
C LEU A 188 3.61 -9.04 -3.15
N TYR A 189 2.31 -8.79 -2.95
CA TYR A 189 1.27 -9.61 -3.59
C TYR A 189 1.42 -9.63 -5.11
N MET A 190 1.69 -8.47 -5.73
CA MET A 190 1.84 -8.33 -7.17
C MET A 190 3.16 -8.89 -7.70
N ALA A 191 4.11 -9.24 -6.84
CA ALA A 191 5.34 -9.94 -7.20
C ALA A 191 5.11 -11.43 -7.42
N GLU A 192 4.07 -11.99 -6.82
CA GLU A 192 3.82 -13.41 -6.75
C GLU A 192 3.16 -13.93 -8.03
N VAL A 193 3.75 -14.98 -8.63
CA VAL A 193 3.31 -15.51 -9.94
C VAL A 193 1.89 -16.06 -9.91
N LYS A 194 1.50 -16.76 -8.83
CA LYS A 194 0.16 -17.33 -8.70
C LYS A 194 -0.89 -16.23 -8.60
N PHE A 195 -0.61 -15.19 -7.80
CA PHE A 195 -1.50 -14.05 -7.70
C PHE A 195 -1.64 -13.31 -9.04
N THR A 196 -0.53 -13.05 -9.71
CA THR A 196 -0.49 -12.35 -10.99
C THR A 196 -1.25 -13.12 -12.08
N SER A 197 -1.10 -14.45 -12.14
CA SER A 197 -1.78 -15.30 -13.14
C SER A 197 -3.30 -15.31 -13.02
N LEU A 198 -3.85 -14.99 -11.85
CA LEU A 198 -5.31 -14.88 -11.65
C LEU A 198 -5.93 -13.65 -12.37
N PHE A 199 -5.11 -12.67 -12.74
CA PHE A 199 -5.57 -11.45 -13.41
C PHE A 199 -5.13 -11.33 -14.85
N LEU A 200 -4.04 -11.98 -15.23
CA LEU A 200 -3.40 -11.84 -16.52
C LEU A 200 -3.31 -13.19 -17.24
N ASP A 201 -3.51 -13.16 -18.52
CA ASP A 201 -3.27 -14.33 -19.38
C ASP A 201 -1.74 -14.56 -19.46
N GLY A 202 -1.27 -15.59 -18.76
CA GLY A 202 0.14 -15.92 -18.62
C GLY A 202 0.80 -15.25 -17.40
N THR A 203 2.13 -15.38 -17.32
CA THR A 203 2.91 -15.07 -16.11
C THR A 203 3.63 -13.71 -16.15
N LYS A 204 3.43 -12.90 -17.20
CA LYS A 204 4.08 -11.60 -17.30
C LYS A 204 3.32 -10.56 -16.49
N GLY A 205 3.77 -10.35 -15.25
CA GLY A 205 3.36 -9.27 -14.37
C GLY A 205 4.16 -7.98 -14.58
N PHE A 206 4.66 -7.44 -13.49
CA PHE A 206 5.53 -6.26 -13.47
C PHE A 206 6.98 -6.63 -13.80
N ASP A 207 7.70 -5.75 -14.49
CA ASP A 207 9.13 -5.89 -14.76
C ASP A 207 9.97 -5.49 -13.54
N ALA A 208 9.53 -4.46 -12.78
CA ALA A 208 10.22 -3.93 -11.61
C ALA A 208 9.24 -3.72 -10.45
N ILE A 209 9.53 -4.29 -9.29
CA ILE A 209 8.73 -4.16 -8.08
C ILE A 209 9.60 -3.63 -6.95
N LEU A 210 9.25 -2.48 -6.39
CA LEU A 210 9.88 -1.92 -5.22
C LEU A 210 8.87 -1.90 -4.07
N SER A 211 9.15 -2.69 -3.03
CA SER A 211 8.30 -2.79 -1.85
C SER A 211 9.00 -2.13 -0.66
N GLU A 212 8.32 -1.19 -0.02
CA GLU A 212 8.86 -0.41 1.09
C GLU A 212 8.06 -0.66 2.37
N ALA A 213 8.75 -0.99 3.46
CA ALA A 213 8.15 -1.14 4.80
C ALA A 213 6.84 -1.94 4.82
N ALA A 214 6.78 -3.06 4.12
CA ALA A 214 5.57 -3.87 3.99
C ALA A 214 5.13 -4.49 5.33
N GLU A 215 3.84 -4.74 5.48
CA GLU A 215 3.27 -5.61 6.52
C GLU A 215 3.17 -7.04 5.99
N CYS A 216 3.93 -7.96 6.55
CA CYS A 216 3.95 -9.35 6.10
C CYS A 216 3.36 -10.33 7.11
N HIS A 217 3.29 -9.95 8.38
CA HIS A 217 2.87 -10.83 9.45
C HIS A 217 1.38 -11.23 9.34
N GLN A 218 0.53 -10.30 8.88
CA GLN A 218 -0.92 -10.46 8.73
C GLN A 218 -1.40 -10.33 7.28
N ALA A 219 -0.49 -10.41 6.32
CA ALA A 219 -0.84 -10.23 4.92
C ALA A 219 -1.58 -11.44 4.33
N GLY A 220 -1.37 -12.64 4.81
CA GLY A 220 -1.93 -13.86 4.20
C GLY A 220 -1.24 -14.17 2.86
N PHE A 221 0.08 -13.97 2.81
CA PHE A 221 0.88 -14.38 1.65
C PHE A 221 0.93 -15.89 1.50
N PHE A 222 1.26 -16.37 0.30
CA PHE A 222 1.56 -17.79 0.10
C PHE A 222 2.73 -18.23 0.99
N ALA A 223 2.60 -19.39 1.61
CA ALA A 223 3.66 -19.99 2.42
C ALA A 223 4.86 -20.39 1.57
N GLU A 224 4.63 -20.71 0.29
CA GLU A 224 5.65 -21.01 -0.71
C GLU A 224 5.57 -20.01 -1.88
N PRO A 225 6.07 -18.78 -1.71
CA PRO A 225 5.97 -17.75 -2.74
C PRO A 225 6.93 -18.00 -3.90
N GLU A 226 6.51 -17.58 -5.10
CA GLU A 226 7.31 -17.64 -6.30
C GLU A 226 7.22 -16.33 -7.09
N LEU A 227 8.37 -15.79 -7.51
CA LEU A 227 8.43 -14.54 -8.25
C LEU A 227 8.00 -14.73 -9.70
N THR A 228 7.23 -13.77 -10.22
CA THR A 228 6.90 -13.70 -11.64
C THR A 228 8.16 -13.71 -12.53
N THR A 229 8.06 -14.39 -13.68
CA THR A 229 9.18 -14.51 -14.60
C THR A 229 9.70 -13.15 -15.04
N ASN A 230 11.02 -12.97 -14.99
CA ASN A 230 11.74 -11.74 -15.38
C ASN A 230 11.47 -10.50 -14.51
N THR A 231 10.69 -10.59 -13.45
CA THR A 231 10.50 -9.51 -12.49
C THR A 231 11.78 -9.26 -11.68
N LYS A 232 12.10 -8.01 -11.44
CA LYS A 232 13.10 -7.60 -10.44
C LYS A 232 12.37 -7.07 -9.21
N LEU A 233 12.70 -7.60 -8.05
CA LEU A 233 12.14 -7.20 -6.75
C LEU A 233 13.24 -6.57 -5.89
N LEU A 234 13.02 -5.32 -5.49
CA LEU A 234 13.76 -4.67 -4.41
C LEU A 234 12.83 -4.51 -3.21
N TYR A 235 13.20 -5.11 -2.10
CA TYR A 235 12.54 -4.94 -0.83
C TYR A 235 13.40 -4.07 0.09
N VAL A 236 12.83 -2.97 0.61
CA VAL A 236 13.51 -2.02 1.51
C VAL A 236 12.72 -1.88 2.80
N HIS A 237 13.40 -1.98 3.94
CA HIS A 237 12.78 -1.82 5.25
C HIS A 237 13.76 -1.21 6.26
N GLY A 238 13.24 -0.52 7.26
CA GLY A 238 14.01 -0.08 8.41
C GLY A 238 13.98 -1.13 9.54
N ASP A 239 15.09 -1.42 10.17
CA ASP A 239 15.15 -2.37 11.29
C ASP A 239 14.50 -1.82 12.57
N SER A 240 14.40 -0.49 12.69
CA SER A 240 13.77 0.20 13.80
C SER A 240 12.27 0.46 13.59
N ASP A 241 11.68 -0.08 12.53
CA ASP A 241 10.25 0.02 12.24
C ASP A 241 9.43 -0.84 13.22
N ASP A 242 8.71 -0.17 14.11
CA ASP A 242 7.80 -0.78 15.10
C ASP A 242 6.32 -0.78 14.66
N TYR A 243 6.04 -0.30 13.44
CA TYR A 243 4.70 -0.30 12.87
C TYR A 243 4.45 -1.55 12.02
N THR A 244 5.32 -1.79 11.06
CA THR A 244 5.40 -3.00 10.26
C THR A 244 6.77 -3.62 10.51
N LEU A 245 6.81 -4.78 11.15
CA LEU A 245 8.08 -5.37 11.55
C LEU A 245 8.89 -5.84 10.32
N ALA A 246 10.18 -5.49 10.27
CA ALA A 246 11.06 -5.87 9.16
C ALA A 246 11.25 -7.39 9.06
N LYS A 247 11.44 -8.07 10.19
CA LYS A 247 11.78 -9.49 10.23
C LYS A 247 10.79 -10.42 9.52
N PRO A 248 9.46 -10.35 9.74
CA PRO A 248 8.49 -11.20 9.02
C PRO A 248 8.56 -11.03 7.50
N CYS A 249 8.77 -9.81 7.03
CA CYS A 249 8.91 -9.54 5.60
C CYS A 249 10.25 -10.01 5.04
N GLU A 250 11.32 -9.82 5.77
CA GLU A 250 12.65 -10.33 5.39
C GLU A 250 12.63 -11.86 5.23
N GLU A 251 12.01 -12.56 6.18
CA GLU A 251 11.85 -14.01 6.14
C GLU A 251 10.95 -14.45 4.97
N HIS A 252 9.85 -13.74 4.72
CA HIS A 252 8.98 -14.01 3.57
C HIS A 252 9.72 -13.82 2.24
N VAL A 253 10.39 -12.68 2.06
CA VAL A 253 11.10 -12.36 0.81
C VAL A 253 12.26 -13.33 0.55
N LYS A 254 12.95 -13.79 1.59
CA LYS A 254 14.00 -14.85 1.49
C LYS A 254 13.45 -16.19 1.00
N LYS A 255 12.19 -16.51 1.27
CA LYS A 255 11.53 -17.75 0.80
C LYS A 255 11.10 -17.69 -0.65
N ILE A 256 11.05 -16.51 -1.26
CA ILE A 256 10.56 -16.36 -2.65
C ILE A 256 11.44 -17.17 -3.61
N LYS A 257 10.86 -18.14 -4.28
CA LYS A 257 11.53 -18.86 -5.37
C LYS A 257 11.76 -17.91 -6.55
N ALA A 258 13.02 -17.62 -6.82
CA ALA A 258 13.44 -16.66 -7.85
C ALA A 258 14.76 -17.09 -8.48
N LYS A 259 15.04 -16.58 -9.68
CA LYS A 259 16.35 -16.74 -10.32
C LYS A 259 17.39 -15.86 -9.61
N PRO A 260 18.67 -16.23 -9.63
CA PRO A 260 19.74 -15.40 -9.07
C PRO A 260 19.67 -13.95 -9.58
N GLY A 261 19.79 -12.98 -8.66
CA GLY A 261 19.79 -11.56 -8.97
C GLY A 261 18.41 -10.95 -9.31
N GLN A 262 17.31 -11.68 -9.14
CA GLN A 262 15.96 -11.12 -9.27
C GLN A 262 15.48 -10.43 -8.00
N VAL A 263 15.87 -10.92 -6.83
CA VAL A 263 15.45 -10.40 -5.52
C VAL A 263 16.62 -9.74 -4.83
N LYS A 264 16.41 -8.52 -4.34
CA LYS A 264 17.33 -7.79 -3.47
C LYS A 264 16.59 -7.37 -2.22
N ILE A 265 17.20 -7.63 -1.06
CA ILE A 265 16.72 -7.22 0.26
C ILE A 265 17.69 -6.16 0.79
N ASP A 266 17.16 -5.06 1.28
CA ASP A 266 17.94 -3.96 1.84
C ASP A 266 17.30 -3.50 3.16
N ILE A 267 17.86 -3.98 4.28
CA ILE A 267 17.43 -3.59 5.62
C ILE A 267 18.33 -2.45 6.10
N LYS A 268 17.70 -1.33 6.39
CA LYS A 268 18.35 -0.07 6.77
C LYS A 268 18.43 0.07 8.28
N GLU A 269 19.64 0.20 8.80
CA GLU A 269 19.90 0.36 10.23
C GLU A 269 19.36 1.69 10.76
N GLY A 270 18.61 1.64 11.85
CA GLY A 270 18.06 2.82 12.54
C GLY A 270 16.90 3.52 11.83
N TRP A 271 16.40 2.99 10.70
CA TRP A 271 15.27 3.60 10.01
C TRP A 271 13.94 3.16 10.63
N TYR A 272 13.09 4.16 10.96
CA TYR A 272 11.72 3.95 11.40
C TYR A 272 10.75 3.91 10.23
N HIS A 273 9.50 3.58 10.49
CA HIS A 273 8.43 3.70 9.50
C HIS A 273 8.34 5.11 8.93
N GLU A 274 8.05 5.29 7.64
CA GLU A 274 8.00 6.59 6.96
C GLU A 274 9.34 7.37 7.03
N TRP A 275 10.48 6.70 6.95
CA TRP A 275 11.86 7.27 7.03
C TRP A 275 12.14 8.45 6.09
N HIS A 276 11.33 8.57 5.04
CA HIS A 276 11.46 9.58 3.98
C HIS A 276 10.65 10.86 4.25
N MET A 277 9.99 10.99 5.40
CA MET A 277 9.18 12.17 5.73
C MET A 277 9.96 13.48 5.92
N ASN A 278 11.28 13.41 5.99
CA ASN A 278 12.16 14.54 6.32
C ASN A 278 11.76 15.23 7.65
N ARG A 279 11.53 14.41 8.67
CA ARG A 279 11.04 14.83 9.98
C ARG A 279 11.61 13.97 11.09
N THR A 280 11.91 14.59 12.25
CA THR A 280 12.31 13.85 13.45
C THR A 280 11.30 12.73 13.76
N PRO A 281 11.78 11.50 14.02
CA PRO A 281 10.91 10.40 14.42
C PRO A 281 10.02 10.77 15.60
N TYR A 282 8.76 10.42 15.53
CA TYR A 282 7.78 10.71 16.58
C TYR A 282 6.75 9.59 16.72
N ARG A 283 6.19 9.46 17.93
CA ARG A 283 5.23 8.40 18.24
C ARG A 283 3.80 8.80 17.89
N ILE A 284 3.09 7.93 17.17
CA ILE A 284 1.66 8.05 16.89
C ILE A 284 0.90 7.08 17.80
N GLY A 285 0.28 7.59 18.85
CA GLY A 285 -0.42 6.77 19.85
C GLY A 285 -1.70 6.08 19.35
N ALA A 286 -2.31 6.57 18.26
CA ALA A 286 -3.56 6.02 17.74
C ALA A 286 -3.36 4.92 16.68
N ALA A 287 -2.16 4.80 16.09
CA ALA A 287 -1.85 3.75 15.15
C ALA A 287 -1.68 2.40 15.87
N MET A 288 -1.97 1.31 15.20
CA MET A 288 -1.93 -0.04 15.77
C MET A 288 -1.10 -0.95 14.87
N THR A 289 -0.18 -1.69 15.50
CA THR A 289 0.53 -2.80 14.88
C THR A 289 -0.08 -4.14 15.28
N SER A 290 0.04 -5.14 14.42
CA SER A 290 -0.44 -6.51 14.60
C SER A 290 0.68 -7.52 14.85
N GLY A 291 1.88 -7.05 15.15
CA GLY A 291 3.07 -7.90 15.29
C GLY A 291 3.03 -8.97 16.38
N LYS A 292 2.05 -8.91 17.29
CA LYS A 292 1.79 -9.94 18.32
C LYS A 292 0.64 -10.88 17.99
N CYS A 293 -0.06 -10.66 16.90
CA CYS A 293 -1.10 -11.59 16.45
C CYS A 293 -0.45 -12.86 15.85
N PRO A 294 -1.16 -13.99 15.77
CA PRO A 294 -0.66 -15.16 15.05
C PRO A 294 -0.32 -14.81 13.60
N GLU A 295 0.71 -15.42 13.05
CA GLU A 295 1.06 -15.24 11.63
C GLU A 295 -0.08 -15.72 10.73
N PHE A 296 -0.26 -15.05 9.59
CA PHE A 296 -1.27 -15.41 8.62
C PHE A 296 -0.64 -15.66 7.26
N PHE A 297 -0.44 -16.93 6.94
CA PHE A 297 -0.03 -17.42 5.63
C PHE A 297 -1.08 -18.37 5.05
N VAL A 298 -1.05 -18.57 3.74
CA VAL A 298 -1.95 -19.46 3.03
C VAL A 298 -1.19 -20.45 2.14
N ASP A 299 -1.80 -21.59 1.88
CA ASP A 299 -1.31 -22.58 0.92
C ASP A 299 -1.63 -22.16 -0.53
N ASN A 300 -1.37 -23.05 -1.48
CA ASN A 300 -1.59 -22.81 -2.90
C ASN A 300 -3.07 -22.63 -3.29
N GLU A 301 -3.99 -23.11 -2.46
CA GLU A 301 -5.45 -22.96 -2.63
C GLU A 301 -5.99 -21.75 -1.86
N GLY A 302 -5.10 -21.01 -1.18
CA GLY A 302 -5.46 -19.85 -0.38
C GLY A 302 -6.10 -20.22 0.96
N LEU A 303 -5.92 -21.45 1.44
CA LEU A 303 -6.37 -21.87 2.75
C LEU A 303 -5.32 -21.49 3.80
N MET A 304 -5.78 -21.09 4.99
CA MET A 304 -4.90 -20.74 6.10
C MET A 304 -3.96 -21.92 6.42
N THR A 305 -2.67 -21.63 6.50
CA THR A 305 -1.69 -22.60 7.01
C THR A 305 -1.62 -22.52 8.54
N GLY A 306 -1.40 -23.67 9.18
CA GLY A 306 -1.38 -23.74 10.65
C GLY A 306 -2.77 -23.71 11.30
N ASN A 307 -2.78 -23.91 12.61
CA ASN A 307 -4.03 -24.08 13.37
C ASN A 307 -4.40 -22.86 14.23
N GLU A 308 -3.55 -21.85 14.34
CA GLU A 308 -3.74 -20.75 15.28
C GLU A 308 -4.97 -19.90 14.95
N TRP A 309 -5.10 -19.49 13.68
CA TRP A 309 -6.27 -18.74 13.26
C TRP A 309 -7.58 -19.56 13.28
N PRO A 310 -7.64 -20.80 12.74
CA PRO A 310 -8.80 -21.67 12.89
C PRO A 310 -9.20 -21.88 14.36
N GLU A 311 -8.25 -22.13 15.26
CA GLU A 311 -8.51 -22.27 16.68
C GLU A 311 -9.15 -21.01 17.28
N LEU A 312 -8.66 -19.83 16.94
CA LEU A 312 -9.22 -18.58 17.42
C LEU A 312 -10.64 -18.33 16.88
N ILE A 313 -10.81 -18.40 15.57
CA ILE A 313 -12.06 -17.94 14.93
C ILE A 313 -13.19 -18.95 15.02
N ILE A 314 -12.90 -20.25 15.08
CA ILE A 314 -13.90 -21.33 15.13
C ILE A 314 -14.10 -21.81 16.57
N ASN A 315 -13.03 -22.24 17.25
CA ASN A 315 -13.15 -22.93 18.54
C ASN A 315 -13.30 -21.95 19.70
N LYS A 316 -12.40 -20.96 19.80
CA LYS A 316 -12.39 -20.03 20.94
C LYS A 316 -13.49 -18.98 20.86
N TYR A 317 -13.60 -18.26 19.75
CA TYR A 317 -14.57 -17.16 19.60
C TYR A 317 -15.88 -17.59 18.97
N LYS A 318 -15.97 -18.79 18.41
CA LYS A 318 -17.16 -19.29 17.71
C LYS A 318 -17.72 -18.24 16.74
N ALA A 319 -16.77 -17.55 16.06
CA ALA A 319 -17.10 -16.44 15.18
C ALA A 319 -17.79 -16.94 13.89
N TRP A 320 -17.45 -18.15 13.47
CA TRP A 320 -18.11 -18.91 12.42
C TRP A 320 -18.32 -20.35 12.92
N PRO A 321 -19.38 -21.05 12.45
CA PRO A 321 -19.62 -22.44 12.84
C PRO A 321 -18.51 -23.38 12.41
N ALA A 322 -18.01 -23.20 11.17
CA ALA A 322 -16.92 -23.96 10.58
C ALA A 322 -15.99 -23.03 9.77
N ILE A 323 -14.83 -23.55 9.33
CA ILE A 323 -13.88 -22.78 8.53
C ILE A 323 -14.43 -22.47 7.14
N GLU A 324 -15.27 -23.32 6.60
CA GLU A 324 -15.99 -23.15 5.34
C GLU A 324 -16.91 -21.92 5.40
N ASP A 325 -17.63 -21.72 6.51
CA ASP A 325 -18.49 -20.55 6.73
C ASP A 325 -17.68 -19.25 6.77
N PHE A 326 -16.45 -19.30 7.33
CA PHE A 326 -15.53 -18.16 7.24
C PHE A 326 -15.19 -17.85 5.79
N TYR A 327 -14.80 -18.84 5.00
CA TYR A 327 -14.43 -18.64 3.60
C TYR A 327 -15.62 -18.19 2.74
N GLU A 328 -16.82 -18.69 2.99
CA GLU A 328 -18.04 -18.20 2.33
C GLU A 328 -18.32 -16.72 2.68
N SER A 329 -18.22 -16.38 3.96
CA SER A 329 -18.35 -15.00 4.44
C SER A 329 -17.30 -14.07 3.82
N ALA A 330 -16.07 -14.56 3.62
CA ALA A 330 -15.00 -13.81 2.98
C ALA A 330 -15.32 -13.43 1.52
N GLN A 331 -16.03 -14.32 0.80
CA GLN A 331 -16.43 -14.08 -0.58
C GLN A 331 -17.62 -13.12 -0.71
N THR A 332 -18.62 -13.30 0.16
CA THR A 332 -19.91 -12.59 0.06
C THR A 332 -19.89 -11.25 0.75
N GLU A 333 -19.21 -11.14 1.90
CA GLU A 333 -19.17 -9.97 2.76
C GLU A 333 -17.73 -9.62 3.22
N PRO A 334 -16.75 -9.40 2.32
CA PRO A 334 -15.34 -9.29 2.67
C PRO A 334 -15.06 -8.20 3.72
N ARG A 335 -15.73 -7.06 3.64
CA ARG A 335 -15.55 -5.96 4.60
C ARG A 335 -16.10 -6.30 5.99
N LYS A 336 -17.22 -6.99 6.08
CA LYS A 336 -17.85 -7.39 7.34
C LYS A 336 -17.02 -8.47 8.02
N THR A 337 -16.55 -9.43 7.23
CA THR A 337 -15.64 -10.50 7.66
C THR A 337 -14.34 -9.90 8.23
N TRP A 338 -13.72 -8.98 7.52
CA TRP A 338 -12.53 -8.28 7.97
C TRP A 338 -12.74 -7.53 9.29
N LYS A 339 -13.85 -6.78 9.41
CA LYS A 339 -14.21 -6.12 10.67
C LYS A 339 -14.39 -7.11 11.83
N LYS A 340 -14.91 -8.31 11.56
CA LYS A 340 -15.10 -9.35 12.56
C LYS A 340 -13.78 -9.95 13.02
N LEU A 341 -12.84 -10.21 12.10
CA LEU A 341 -11.47 -10.60 12.42
C LEU A 341 -10.77 -9.55 13.30
N PHE A 342 -10.85 -8.28 12.95
CA PHE A 342 -10.27 -7.20 13.75
C PHE A 342 -10.84 -7.13 15.18
N LYS A 343 -12.12 -7.44 15.39
CA LYS A 343 -12.71 -7.54 16.72
C LYS A 343 -12.10 -8.69 17.53
N ILE A 344 -11.77 -9.81 16.88
CA ILE A 344 -11.09 -10.94 17.51
C ILE A 344 -9.66 -10.54 17.90
N MET A 345 -8.90 -9.95 16.99
CA MET A 345 -7.55 -9.44 17.27
C MET A 345 -7.53 -8.48 18.47
N LYS A 346 -8.52 -7.59 18.56
CA LYS A 346 -8.68 -6.70 19.72
C LYS A 346 -8.98 -7.46 21.02
N LYS A 347 -9.83 -8.48 20.98
CA LYS A 347 -10.14 -9.32 22.14
C LYS A 347 -8.93 -10.15 22.58
N GLU A 348 -8.13 -10.64 21.64
CA GLU A 348 -6.86 -11.33 21.88
C GLU A 348 -5.78 -10.39 22.44
N LYS A 349 -5.99 -9.07 22.40
CA LYS A 349 -5.00 -8.06 22.79
C LYS A 349 -3.69 -8.16 22.01
N CYS A 350 -3.73 -8.73 20.81
CA CYS A 350 -2.57 -8.87 19.95
C CYS A 350 -2.29 -7.62 19.10
N LEU A 351 -3.24 -6.65 19.07
CA LEU A 351 -3.03 -5.34 18.48
C LEU A 351 -2.42 -4.39 19.51
N GLU A 352 -1.22 -3.91 19.24
CA GLU A 352 -0.55 -2.92 20.08
C GLU A 352 -0.80 -1.50 19.55
N LYS A 353 -0.89 -0.53 20.48
CA LYS A 353 -1.06 0.88 20.16
C LYS A 353 0.25 1.64 20.30
N GLY A 354 0.42 2.59 19.41
CA GLY A 354 1.55 3.49 19.41
C GLY A 354 2.73 2.92 18.61
N VAL A 355 3.04 3.62 17.55
CA VAL A 355 4.13 3.30 16.63
C VAL A 355 4.97 4.54 16.38
N THR A 356 6.23 4.35 16.01
CA THR A 356 7.15 5.44 15.68
C THR A 356 7.24 5.59 14.17
N ILE A 357 7.08 6.83 13.68
CA ILE A 357 7.23 7.16 12.26
C ILE A 357 8.13 8.37 12.08
N GLY A 358 8.73 8.50 10.91
CA GLY A 358 9.56 9.64 10.51
C GLY A 358 11.03 9.28 10.36
N GLY A 359 11.78 10.19 9.78
CA GLY A 359 13.21 10.07 9.52
C GLY A 359 13.67 11.18 8.59
N TYR A 360 14.97 11.28 8.39
CA TYR A 360 15.62 12.25 7.50
C TYR A 360 16.35 11.57 6.33
N HIS A 361 15.89 10.37 5.91
CA HIS A 361 16.60 9.55 4.94
C HIS A 361 16.08 9.70 3.49
N ARG A 362 15.25 10.73 3.23
CA ARG A 362 14.70 11.00 1.90
C ARG A 362 15.78 11.14 0.83
N ASP A 363 16.76 11.99 1.10
CA ASP A 363 17.78 12.36 0.09
C ASP A 363 18.80 11.24 -0.11
N GLU A 364 19.06 10.45 0.94
CA GLU A 364 19.86 9.23 0.88
C GLU A 364 19.16 8.13 0.05
N TYR A 365 17.85 7.98 0.23
CA TYR A 365 17.07 6.91 -0.40
C TYR A 365 16.65 7.22 -1.85
N MET A 366 16.45 8.50 -2.19
CA MET A 366 15.98 8.92 -3.52
C MET A 366 16.79 8.33 -4.69
N PRO A 367 18.14 8.35 -4.68
CA PRO A 367 18.93 7.73 -5.75
C PRO A 367 18.65 6.24 -5.91
N GLN A 368 18.53 5.48 -4.82
CA GLN A 368 18.26 4.06 -4.84
C GLN A 368 16.88 3.77 -5.47
N PHE A 369 15.86 4.53 -5.05
CA PHE A 369 14.50 4.42 -5.57
C PHE A 369 14.46 4.69 -7.09
N ILE A 370 15.04 5.77 -7.55
CA ILE A 370 15.03 6.17 -8.97
C ILE A 370 15.85 5.21 -9.82
N ASN A 371 17.08 4.88 -9.39
CA ASN A 371 17.96 4.00 -10.14
C ASN A 371 17.37 2.60 -10.31
N PHE A 372 16.68 2.08 -9.29
CA PHE A 372 16.02 0.79 -9.40
C PHE A 372 15.03 0.75 -10.58
N PHE A 373 14.20 1.76 -10.76
CA PHE A 373 13.26 1.79 -11.88
C PHE A 373 13.94 2.09 -13.20
N LYS A 374 14.96 2.94 -13.24
CA LYS A 374 15.74 3.21 -14.46
C LYS A 374 16.39 1.94 -15.01
N GLU A 375 17.12 1.23 -14.16
CA GLU A 375 17.87 0.03 -14.54
C GLU A 375 16.97 -1.10 -15.04
N ASN A 376 15.71 -1.15 -14.59
CA ASN A 376 14.83 -2.27 -14.91
C ASN A 376 13.70 -1.93 -15.90
N LEU A 377 13.45 -0.65 -16.16
CA LEU A 377 12.37 -0.23 -17.05
C LEU A 377 12.85 0.50 -18.32
N LEU A 378 14.00 1.15 -18.29
CA LEU A 378 14.60 1.81 -19.46
C LEU A 378 15.61 0.89 -20.14
#